data_039d779fe61f4099554f7a58f8d5cf4e
#
_entry.id   039d779fe61f4099554f7a58f8d5cf4e
#
_cell.length_a   1.000
_cell.length_b   1.000
_cell.length_c   1.000
_cell.angle_alpha   90.00
_cell.angle_beta   90.00
_cell.angle_gamma   90.00
#
_symmetry.space_group_name_H-M   'P 1'
#
loop_
_entity.id
_entity.type
_entity.pdbx_description
1 polymer ?
#
loop_
_entity_poly.entity_id
_entity_poly.type
_entity_poly.pdbx_seq_one_letter_code
_entity_poly.pdbx_strand_id
1 'polypeptide(L)'
;MKYRCGMYGGSFNPLHIGHVRCIIRAANMCERLIIVISNGRKRCEADIRVRYRWVYELTRHLPDVRIFILEDDCGTKAEYGEAQWFTDAEKVKAFAGEKIDAVFCGSDYDENSFWNVCYPDAELVIFPRDGISSTEIRKDIYGHWDWLPTNVRPYYVKKVLLIGSESTGKSTLTQNLAMHFNTNFMEEAGRELSERSGTDELMIPSDFRDILLTHKQREIELIRSSNKVLFEDTDCLITKFFI
;
A
#
# COMPACT_ATOMS: atom_id res chain seq x y z
N MET A 1 4.73 15.24 -25.54
CA MET A 1 5.55 14.64 -24.48
C MET A 1 7.01 14.69 -24.88
N LYS A 2 7.96 14.72 -23.93
CA LYS A 2 9.40 14.87 -24.25
C LYS A 2 10.05 13.55 -24.66
N TYR A 3 9.57 12.44 -24.07
CA TYR A 3 10.13 11.09 -24.27
C TYR A 3 9.05 10.14 -24.78
N ARG A 4 9.45 9.16 -25.59
CA ARG A 4 8.54 8.10 -26.03
C ARG A 4 8.37 7.05 -24.94
N CYS A 5 9.47 6.55 -24.38
CA CYS A 5 9.46 5.57 -23.31
C CYS A 5 10.31 6.03 -22.12
N GLY A 6 9.73 6.08 -20.94
CA GLY A 6 10.41 6.41 -19.70
C GLY A 6 10.34 5.27 -18.68
N MET A 7 11.27 5.25 -17.74
CA MET A 7 11.31 4.28 -16.65
C MET A 7 11.46 4.98 -15.30
N TYR A 8 10.72 4.50 -14.29
CA TYR A 8 10.89 4.89 -12.89
C TYR A 8 10.96 3.66 -12.00
N GLY A 9 12.05 3.49 -11.24
CA GLY A 9 12.29 2.34 -10.39
C GLY A 9 12.22 2.66 -8.90
N GLY A 10 11.73 1.69 -8.11
CA GLY A 10 11.72 1.79 -6.66
C GLY A 10 11.25 0.52 -5.96
N SER A 11 11.53 0.39 -4.67
CA SER A 11 10.99 -0.71 -3.87
C SER A 11 9.54 -0.47 -3.43
N PHE A 12 9.11 0.81 -3.35
CA PHE A 12 7.79 1.23 -2.86
C PHE A 12 7.40 0.57 -1.52
N ASN A 13 8.34 0.55 -0.59
CA ASN A 13 8.19 -0.14 0.70
C ASN A 13 8.33 0.81 1.91
N PRO A 14 7.25 1.57 2.24
CA PRO A 14 5.99 1.70 1.50
C PRO A 14 6.05 2.69 0.33
N LEU A 15 5.03 2.64 -0.52
CA LEU A 15 4.71 3.72 -1.45
C LEU A 15 4.34 4.97 -0.62
N HIS A 16 4.88 6.14 -0.99
CA HIS A 16 4.64 7.41 -0.30
C HIS A 16 4.44 8.58 -1.27
N ILE A 17 3.96 9.72 -0.78
CA ILE A 17 3.61 10.87 -1.63
C ILE A 17 4.79 11.39 -2.47
N GLY A 18 6.03 11.22 -2.02
CA GLY A 18 7.22 11.53 -2.83
C GLY A 18 7.29 10.66 -4.10
N HIS A 19 7.04 9.35 -3.99
CA HIS A 19 6.94 8.47 -5.16
C HIS A 19 5.77 8.87 -6.06
N VAL A 20 4.61 9.20 -5.47
CA VAL A 20 3.41 9.64 -6.23
C VAL A 20 3.74 10.85 -7.10
N ARG A 21 4.40 11.86 -6.52
CA ARG A 21 4.82 13.07 -7.25
C ARG A 21 5.76 12.74 -8.41
N CYS A 22 6.75 11.87 -8.17
CA CYS A 22 7.68 11.43 -9.21
C CYS A 22 6.97 10.68 -10.33
N ILE A 23 6.09 9.74 -10.01
CA ILE A 23 5.33 8.95 -10.98
C ILE A 23 4.45 9.86 -11.86
N ILE A 24 3.71 10.79 -11.26
CA ILE A 24 2.85 11.72 -11.99
C ILE A 24 3.69 12.62 -12.92
N ARG A 25 4.82 13.16 -12.43
CA ARG A 25 5.72 13.98 -13.25
C ARG A 25 6.31 13.20 -14.40
N ALA A 26 6.80 11.97 -14.15
CA ALA A 26 7.34 11.09 -15.18
C ALA A 26 6.30 10.74 -16.24
N ALA A 27 5.07 10.38 -15.83
CA ALA A 27 3.97 10.07 -16.75
C ALA A 27 3.60 11.25 -17.65
N ASN A 28 3.71 12.48 -17.16
CA ASN A 28 3.46 13.68 -17.98
C ASN A 28 4.61 14.01 -18.98
N MET A 29 5.78 13.41 -18.79
CA MET A 29 6.95 13.66 -19.63
C MET A 29 7.12 12.64 -20.77
N CYS A 30 6.51 11.46 -20.67
CA CYS A 30 6.65 10.37 -21.65
C CYS A 30 5.29 9.88 -22.15
N GLU A 31 5.31 9.27 -23.36
CA GLU A 31 4.13 8.62 -23.94
C GLU A 31 3.84 7.31 -23.24
N ARG A 32 4.89 6.55 -22.89
CA ARG A 32 4.85 5.31 -22.11
C ARG A 32 5.72 5.43 -20.87
N LEU A 33 5.20 5.05 -19.72
CA LEU A 33 5.97 4.95 -18.47
C LEU A 33 6.04 3.49 -17.99
N ILE A 34 7.25 3.00 -17.75
CA ILE A 34 7.49 1.71 -17.10
C ILE A 34 7.83 1.97 -15.65
N ILE A 35 7.03 1.41 -14.74
CA ILE A 35 7.30 1.45 -13.31
C ILE A 35 7.90 0.10 -12.91
N VAL A 36 9.12 0.12 -12.41
CA VAL A 36 9.84 -1.08 -11.97
C VAL A 36 9.75 -1.20 -10.46
N ILE A 37 9.10 -2.25 -9.98
CA ILE A 37 9.02 -2.56 -8.54
C ILE A 37 10.12 -3.56 -8.20
N SER A 38 11.16 -3.11 -7.54
CA SER A 38 12.23 -3.99 -7.05
C SER A 38 11.73 -4.83 -5.88
N ASN A 39 11.82 -6.16 -6.02
CA ASN A 39 11.37 -7.12 -5.03
C ASN A 39 12.54 -7.82 -4.35
N GLY A 40 13.23 -7.10 -3.50
CA GLY A 40 14.21 -7.70 -2.58
C GLY A 40 13.49 -8.49 -1.49
N ARG A 41 13.21 -9.78 -1.72
CA ARG A 41 12.39 -10.64 -0.85
C ARG A 41 12.76 -10.61 0.63
N LYS A 42 14.05 -10.46 0.93
CA LYS A 42 14.56 -10.40 2.31
C LYS A 42 14.62 -8.98 2.88
N ARG A 43 14.35 -7.95 2.06
CA ARG A 43 14.55 -6.54 2.41
C ARG A 43 13.27 -5.74 2.50
N CYS A 44 12.14 -6.29 2.05
CA CYS A 44 10.87 -5.61 2.00
C CYS A 44 9.89 -6.19 3.04
N GLU A 45 9.31 -5.32 3.86
CA GLU A 45 8.31 -5.69 4.87
C GLU A 45 6.94 -5.95 4.25
N ALA A 46 6.53 -5.11 3.29
CA ALA A 46 5.27 -5.31 2.57
C ALA A 46 5.45 -6.30 1.42
N ASP A 47 4.55 -7.28 1.35
CA ASP A 47 4.51 -8.26 0.25
C ASP A 47 4.46 -7.58 -1.11
N ILE A 48 5.13 -8.15 -2.12
CA ILE A 48 5.16 -7.60 -3.47
C ILE A 48 3.77 -7.41 -4.07
N ARG A 49 2.83 -8.32 -3.78
CA ARG A 49 1.45 -8.24 -4.27
C ARG A 49 0.72 -7.03 -3.71
N VAL A 50 1.04 -6.62 -2.49
CA VAL A 50 0.48 -5.42 -1.85
C VAL A 50 1.09 -4.17 -2.49
N ARG A 51 2.42 -4.12 -2.65
CA ARG A 51 3.12 -2.99 -3.28
C ARG A 51 2.71 -2.80 -4.74
N TYR A 52 2.51 -3.90 -5.48
CA TYR A 52 1.98 -3.87 -6.84
C TYR A 52 0.59 -3.22 -6.87
N ARG A 53 -0.32 -3.61 -5.97
CA ARG A 53 -1.67 -3.04 -5.90
C ARG A 53 -1.65 -1.55 -5.61
N TRP A 54 -0.79 -1.09 -4.70
CA TRP A 54 -0.64 0.34 -4.42
C TRP A 54 -0.24 1.12 -5.66
N VAL A 55 0.75 0.62 -6.41
CA VAL A 55 1.21 1.27 -7.64
C VAL A 55 0.14 1.18 -8.74
N TYR A 56 -0.50 0.03 -8.90
CA TYR A 56 -1.57 -0.18 -9.88
C TYR A 56 -2.76 0.76 -9.64
N GLU A 57 -3.27 0.85 -8.41
CA GLU A 57 -4.37 1.74 -8.07
C GLU A 57 -4.03 3.20 -8.30
N LEU A 58 -2.78 3.58 -8.04
CA LEU A 58 -2.28 4.94 -8.31
C LEU A 58 -2.24 5.26 -9.80
N THR A 59 -1.95 4.27 -10.65
CA THR A 59 -1.59 4.53 -12.05
C THR A 59 -2.61 4.06 -13.08
N ARG A 60 -3.61 3.24 -12.70
CA ARG A 60 -4.59 2.64 -13.62
C ARG A 60 -5.39 3.63 -14.46
N HIS A 61 -5.46 4.90 -14.05
CA HIS A 61 -6.13 5.98 -14.78
C HIS A 61 -5.20 6.75 -15.71
N LEU A 62 -3.88 6.52 -15.63
CA LEU A 62 -2.90 7.16 -16.48
C LEU A 62 -2.76 6.39 -17.80
N PRO A 63 -2.57 7.08 -18.93
CA PRO A 63 -2.37 6.43 -20.20
C PRO A 63 -1.01 5.72 -20.24
N ASP A 64 -0.99 4.53 -20.83
CA ASP A 64 0.19 3.69 -21.15
C ASP A 64 1.24 3.58 -20.03
N VAL A 65 0.78 3.29 -18.81
CA VAL A 65 1.67 2.92 -17.69
C VAL A 65 1.74 1.40 -17.59
N ARG A 66 2.96 0.85 -17.61
CA ARG A 66 3.23 -0.58 -17.43
C ARG A 66 3.99 -0.81 -16.15
N ILE A 67 3.64 -1.85 -15.40
CA ILE A 67 4.29 -2.18 -14.13
C ILE A 67 5.08 -3.48 -14.33
N PHE A 68 6.36 -3.45 -14.01
CA PHE A 68 7.26 -4.59 -14.02
C PHE A 68 7.73 -4.93 -12.61
N ILE A 69 7.59 -6.20 -12.21
CA ILE A 69 8.15 -6.71 -10.97
C ILE A 69 9.54 -7.26 -11.28
N LEU A 70 10.56 -6.63 -10.71
CA LEU A 70 11.94 -7.05 -10.83
C LEU A 70 12.30 -7.88 -9.59
N GLU A 71 12.40 -9.19 -9.75
CA GLU A 71 12.83 -10.10 -8.68
C GLU A 71 14.32 -9.94 -8.42
N ASP A 72 14.64 -9.70 -7.15
CA ASP A 72 16.00 -9.50 -6.64
C ASP A 72 16.22 -10.44 -5.46
N ASP A 73 17.10 -11.41 -5.63
CA ASP A 73 17.42 -12.42 -4.60
C ASP A 73 18.55 -11.99 -3.66
N CYS A 74 19.13 -10.78 -3.86
CA CYS A 74 20.16 -10.23 -2.97
C CYS A 74 19.63 -10.02 -1.56
N GLY A 75 20.37 -10.49 -0.56
CA GLY A 75 20.00 -10.36 0.86
C GLY A 75 20.18 -8.94 1.39
N THR A 76 21.16 -8.22 0.89
CA THR A 76 21.51 -6.85 1.31
C THR A 76 21.77 -5.95 0.09
N LYS A 77 21.76 -4.63 0.31
CA LYS A 77 22.16 -3.68 -0.73
C LYS A 77 23.62 -3.83 -1.16
N ALA A 78 24.50 -4.28 -0.27
CA ALA A 78 25.90 -4.48 -0.56
C ALA A 78 26.15 -5.67 -1.51
N GLU A 79 25.27 -6.67 -1.50
CA GLU A 79 25.29 -7.80 -2.42
C GLU A 79 24.82 -7.44 -3.83
N TYR A 80 24.16 -6.30 -3.98
CA TYR A 80 23.64 -5.80 -5.26
C TYR A 80 24.77 -5.10 -6.03
N GLY A 81 25.66 -5.92 -6.59
CA GLY A 81 26.82 -5.45 -7.34
C GLY A 81 26.54 -5.14 -8.82
N GLU A 82 27.60 -4.76 -9.53
CA GLU A 82 27.54 -4.36 -10.95
C GLU A 82 26.89 -5.41 -11.85
N ALA A 83 27.26 -6.67 -11.70
CA ALA A 83 26.70 -7.77 -12.50
C ALA A 83 25.18 -7.88 -12.37
N GLN A 84 24.65 -7.65 -11.16
CA GLN A 84 23.22 -7.66 -10.92
C GLN A 84 22.53 -6.46 -11.58
N TRP A 85 23.14 -5.27 -11.53
CA TRP A 85 22.65 -4.09 -12.22
C TRP A 85 22.48 -4.33 -13.72
N PHE A 86 23.49 -4.92 -14.39
CA PHE A 86 23.39 -5.23 -15.81
C PHE A 86 22.32 -6.28 -16.09
N THR A 87 22.28 -7.36 -15.31
CA THR A 87 21.28 -8.41 -15.50
C THR A 87 19.86 -7.86 -15.36
N ASP A 88 19.63 -7.02 -14.38
CA ASP A 88 18.30 -6.45 -14.11
C ASP A 88 17.93 -5.39 -15.16
N ALA A 89 18.89 -4.60 -15.64
CA ALA A 89 18.67 -3.67 -16.73
C ALA A 89 18.23 -4.41 -18.02
N GLU A 90 18.85 -5.55 -18.34
CA GLU A 90 18.45 -6.34 -19.51
C GLU A 90 17.03 -6.91 -19.37
N LYS A 91 16.62 -7.35 -18.17
CA LYS A 91 15.22 -7.77 -17.91
C LYS A 91 14.24 -6.62 -18.15
N VAL A 92 14.58 -5.42 -17.67
CA VAL A 92 13.73 -4.23 -17.85
C VAL A 92 13.64 -3.82 -19.30
N LYS A 93 14.77 -3.81 -20.04
CA LYS A 93 14.80 -3.53 -21.49
C LYS A 93 13.97 -4.55 -22.28
N ALA A 94 14.10 -5.83 -21.95
CA ALA A 94 13.31 -6.90 -22.56
C ALA A 94 11.80 -6.72 -22.31
N PHE A 95 11.42 -6.34 -21.10
CA PHE A 95 10.02 -6.02 -20.76
C PHE A 95 9.51 -4.78 -21.51
N ALA A 96 10.35 -3.76 -21.65
CA ALA A 96 10.01 -2.54 -22.38
C ALA A 96 9.66 -2.85 -23.85
N GLY A 97 10.43 -3.73 -24.49
CA GLY A 97 10.28 -4.10 -25.89
C GLY A 97 10.63 -2.97 -26.87
N GLU A 98 11.14 -1.86 -26.36
CA GLU A 98 11.57 -0.68 -27.10
C GLU A 98 12.69 0.06 -26.35
N LYS A 99 13.29 1.06 -27.00
CA LYS A 99 14.32 1.89 -26.38
C LYS A 99 13.71 2.71 -25.22
N ILE A 100 14.40 2.69 -24.07
CA ILE A 100 14.10 3.57 -22.95
C ILE A 100 14.84 4.89 -23.18
N ASP A 101 14.10 5.99 -23.33
CA ASP A 101 14.66 7.31 -23.64
C ASP A 101 14.98 8.12 -22.38
N ALA A 102 14.32 7.80 -21.25
CA ALA A 102 14.53 8.49 -19.98
C ALA A 102 14.48 7.53 -18.79
N VAL A 103 15.40 7.73 -17.85
CA VAL A 103 15.36 7.10 -16.52
C VAL A 103 15.07 8.18 -15.51
N PHE A 104 13.94 8.05 -14.83
CA PHE A 104 13.54 8.97 -13.76
C PHE A 104 14.01 8.42 -12.41
N CYS A 105 14.64 9.25 -11.60
CA CYS A 105 15.11 8.86 -10.26
C CYS A 105 15.02 10.03 -9.27
N GLY A 106 15.16 9.72 -7.99
CA GLY A 106 15.31 10.74 -6.95
C GLY A 106 16.73 11.26 -6.84
N SER A 107 16.93 12.35 -6.12
CA SER A 107 18.23 13.00 -5.90
C SER A 107 19.25 12.19 -5.07
N ASP A 108 19.00 10.92 -4.78
CA ASP A 108 20.00 9.97 -4.23
C ASP A 108 20.96 9.47 -5.31
N TYR A 109 20.65 9.72 -6.56
CA TYR A 109 21.41 9.32 -7.73
C TYR A 109 21.99 10.57 -8.40
N ASP A 110 23.18 10.45 -8.96
CA ASP A 110 23.87 11.49 -9.67
C ASP A 110 24.34 10.98 -11.04
N GLU A 111 25.11 11.80 -11.74
CA GLU A 111 25.66 11.50 -13.06
C GLU A 111 26.61 10.28 -13.05
N ASN A 112 27.16 9.91 -11.90
CA ASN A 112 28.05 8.75 -11.74
C ASN A 112 27.28 7.49 -11.34
N SER A 113 25.97 7.54 -11.29
CA SER A 113 25.17 6.39 -10.91
C SER A 113 25.17 5.31 -11.97
N PHE A 114 24.98 4.06 -11.57
CA PHE A 114 24.90 2.90 -12.46
C PHE A 114 23.77 3.00 -13.49
N TRP A 115 22.80 3.91 -13.31
CA TRP A 115 21.78 4.19 -14.32
C TRP A 115 22.37 4.59 -15.65
N ASN A 116 23.37 5.48 -15.68
CA ASN A 116 24.02 5.92 -16.90
C ASN A 116 24.82 4.79 -17.58
N VAL A 117 25.39 3.89 -16.79
CA VAL A 117 26.13 2.73 -17.33
C VAL A 117 25.16 1.71 -17.94
N CYS A 118 24.03 1.44 -17.29
CA CYS A 118 23.03 0.47 -17.74
C CYS A 118 22.17 0.99 -18.89
N TYR A 119 21.95 2.30 -18.95
CA TYR A 119 21.09 2.98 -19.94
C TYR A 119 21.82 4.16 -20.59
N PRO A 120 22.92 3.91 -21.32
CA PRO A 120 23.81 4.99 -21.81
C PRO A 120 23.13 5.94 -22.79
N ASP A 121 22.09 5.48 -23.47
CA ASP A 121 21.33 6.27 -24.46
C ASP A 121 20.09 6.95 -23.88
N ALA A 122 19.84 6.81 -22.57
CA ALA A 122 18.69 7.41 -21.90
C ALA A 122 19.09 8.68 -21.13
N GLU A 123 18.25 9.69 -21.15
CA GLU A 123 18.45 10.88 -20.32
C GLU A 123 18.14 10.53 -18.85
N LEU A 124 19.07 10.79 -17.94
CA LEU A 124 18.85 10.66 -16.50
C LEU A 124 18.14 11.91 -15.98
N VAL A 125 16.88 11.76 -15.57
CA VAL A 125 16.04 12.85 -15.09
C VAL A 125 15.93 12.75 -13.57
N ILE A 126 16.62 13.62 -12.86
CA ILE A 126 16.67 13.63 -11.40
C ILE A 126 15.56 14.53 -10.85
N PHE A 127 14.68 13.98 -10.02
CA PHE A 127 13.69 14.75 -9.29
C PHE A 127 14.19 15.11 -7.89
N PRO A 128 14.05 16.38 -7.46
CA PRO A 128 14.42 16.76 -6.12
C PRO A 128 13.56 16.02 -5.09
N ARG A 129 14.18 15.57 -3.99
CA ARG A 129 13.47 14.97 -2.85
C ARG A 129 12.98 16.05 -1.90
N ASP A 130 11.74 15.88 -1.44
CA ASP A 130 11.08 16.76 -0.46
C ASP A 130 11.34 16.28 0.99
N GLY A 131 12.45 15.59 1.26
CA GLY A 131 12.77 15.03 2.59
C GLY A 131 11.97 13.77 2.96
N ILE A 132 11.05 13.30 2.09
CA ILE A 132 10.21 12.13 2.35
C ILE A 132 10.93 10.87 1.93
N SER A 133 11.06 9.88 2.82
CA SER A 133 11.66 8.61 2.49
C SER A 133 10.93 7.41 3.12
N SER A 134 10.91 6.28 2.41
CA SER A 134 10.36 5.03 2.94
C SER A 134 11.09 4.57 4.21
N THR A 135 12.36 4.90 4.35
CA THR A 135 13.16 4.54 5.54
C THR A 135 12.68 5.28 6.78
N GLU A 136 12.42 6.59 6.67
CA GLU A 136 11.88 7.35 7.80
C GLU A 136 10.45 6.93 8.14
N ILE A 137 9.62 6.66 7.13
CA ILE A 137 8.26 6.14 7.34
C ILE A 137 8.30 4.82 8.11
N ARG A 138 9.19 3.87 7.76
CA ARG A 138 9.29 2.59 8.48
C ARG A 138 9.73 2.73 9.93
N LYS A 139 10.52 3.76 10.26
CA LYS A 139 10.91 4.04 11.65
C LYS A 139 9.73 4.51 12.50
N ASP A 140 8.87 5.34 11.91
CA ASP A 140 7.68 5.87 12.59
C ASP A 140 6.54 6.10 11.58
N ILE A 141 5.77 5.04 11.32
CA ILE A 141 4.65 5.05 10.38
C ILE A 141 3.57 6.03 10.82
N TYR A 142 3.30 6.08 12.11
CA TYR A 142 2.21 6.88 12.65
C TYR A 142 2.57 8.36 12.80
N GLY A 143 3.84 8.69 13.02
CA GLY A 143 4.35 10.05 12.97
C GLY A 143 4.37 10.63 11.55
N HIS A 144 4.57 9.75 10.55
CA HIS A 144 4.61 10.12 9.13
C HIS A 144 3.34 9.71 8.36
N TRP A 145 2.19 9.60 9.04
CA TRP A 145 0.93 9.14 8.46
C TRP A 145 0.51 9.91 7.21
N ASP A 146 0.72 11.23 7.21
CA ASP A 146 0.34 12.09 6.08
C ASP A 146 1.27 11.94 4.86
N TRP A 147 2.38 11.26 5.01
CA TRP A 147 3.25 10.91 3.88
C TRP A 147 2.75 9.68 3.12
N LEU A 148 1.81 8.93 3.71
CA LEU A 148 1.20 7.76 3.07
C LEU A 148 0.00 8.19 2.21
N PRO A 149 -0.06 7.78 0.93
CA PRO A 149 -1.25 7.92 0.12
C PRO A 149 -2.45 7.19 0.72
N THR A 150 -3.66 7.64 0.41
CA THR A 150 -4.90 7.08 0.97
C THR A 150 -5.09 5.60 0.67
N ASN A 151 -4.62 5.11 -0.47
CA ASN A 151 -4.67 3.69 -0.83
C ASN A 151 -3.61 2.82 -0.11
N VAL A 152 -2.63 3.44 0.55
CA VAL A 152 -1.59 2.73 1.34
C VAL A 152 -1.97 2.65 2.81
N ARG A 153 -2.61 3.70 3.34
CA ARG A 153 -2.99 3.82 4.77
C ARG A 153 -3.73 2.61 5.32
N PRO A 154 -4.71 2.00 4.60
CA PRO A 154 -5.45 0.83 5.09
C PRO A 154 -4.58 -0.35 5.52
N TYR A 155 -3.42 -0.51 4.90
CA TYR A 155 -2.47 -1.58 5.25
C TYR A 155 -1.86 -1.39 6.65
N TYR A 156 -1.77 -0.15 7.13
CA TYR A 156 -1.14 0.21 8.39
C TYR A 156 -2.14 0.58 9.50
N VAL A 157 -3.44 0.60 9.20
CA VAL A 157 -4.47 0.81 10.23
C VAL A 157 -4.40 -0.32 11.26
N LYS A 158 -4.28 0.05 12.54
CA LYS A 158 -4.37 -0.90 13.66
C LYS A 158 -5.83 -1.13 14.01
N LYS A 159 -6.20 -2.39 14.22
CA LYS A 159 -7.51 -2.76 14.74
C LYS A 159 -7.40 -2.94 16.24
N VAL A 160 -8.31 -2.33 16.96
CA VAL A 160 -8.44 -2.44 18.43
C VAL A 160 -9.82 -2.98 18.74
N LEU A 161 -9.86 -4.23 19.17
CA LEU A 161 -11.07 -4.94 19.49
C LEU A 161 -11.41 -4.79 20.98
N LEU A 162 -12.63 -4.36 21.28
CA LEU A 162 -13.17 -4.32 22.63
C LEU A 162 -14.01 -5.58 22.87
N ILE A 163 -13.59 -6.39 23.83
CA ILE A 163 -14.27 -7.63 24.20
C ILE A 163 -14.70 -7.61 25.66
N GLY A 164 -15.78 -8.29 25.97
CA GLY A 164 -16.32 -8.41 27.35
C GLY A 164 -17.77 -8.86 27.31
N SER A 165 -18.34 -9.17 28.49
CA SER A 165 -19.73 -9.56 28.65
C SER A 165 -20.69 -8.43 28.26
N GLU A 166 -21.95 -8.77 28.08
CA GLU A 166 -23.02 -7.80 27.82
C GLU A 166 -23.10 -6.71 28.88
N SER A 167 -23.59 -5.55 28.47
CA SER A 167 -23.85 -4.40 29.37
C SER A 167 -22.62 -3.87 30.14
N THR A 168 -21.39 -4.21 29.73
CA THR A 168 -20.14 -3.70 30.33
C THR A 168 -19.66 -2.36 29.78
N GLY A 169 -20.41 -1.74 28.87
CA GLY A 169 -20.07 -0.44 28.29
C GLY A 169 -19.13 -0.46 27.10
N LYS A 170 -18.89 -1.63 26.47
CA LYS A 170 -18.00 -1.76 25.29
C LYS A 170 -18.35 -0.78 24.18
N SER A 171 -19.61 -0.74 23.75
CA SER A 171 -20.07 0.12 22.64
C SER A 171 -19.83 1.60 22.94
N THR A 172 -20.13 2.03 24.16
CA THR A 172 -19.88 3.42 24.59
C THR A 172 -18.38 3.73 24.58
N LEU A 173 -17.55 2.80 25.07
CA LEU A 173 -16.09 2.98 25.08
C LEU A 173 -15.53 2.99 23.66
N THR A 174 -16.00 2.11 22.78
CA THR A 174 -15.60 2.06 21.36
C THR A 174 -15.84 3.40 20.67
N GLN A 175 -17.04 3.97 20.83
CA GLN A 175 -17.40 5.27 20.25
C GLN A 175 -16.56 6.41 20.85
N ASN A 176 -16.41 6.44 22.19
CA ASN A 176 -15.62 7.48 22.84
C ASN A 176 -14.14 7.46 22.43
N LEU A 177 -13.55 6.26 22.29
CA LEU A 177 -12.18 6.11 21.79
C LEU A 177 -12.08 6.59 20.35
N ALA A 178 -13.01 6.22 19.48
CA ALA A 178 -13.00 6.66 18.09
C ALA A 178 -13.10 8.19 17.98
N MET A 179 -13.95 8.83 18.78
CA MET A 179 -14.02 10.30 18.84
C MET A 179 -12.73 10.92 19.37
N HIS A 180 -12.16 10.36 20.44
CA HIS A 180 -10.91 10.86 21.01
C HIS A 180 -9.73 10.79 20.03
N PHE A 181 -9.63 9.70 19.28
CA PHE A 181 -8.57 9.50 18.26
C PHE A 181 -8.91 10.04 16.87
N ASN A 182 -10.07 10.68 16.71
CA ASN A 182 -10.56 11.19 15.43
C ASN A 182 -10.47 10.14 14.30
N THR A 183 -11.11 9.00 14.56
CA THR A 183 -11.11 7.86 13.64
C THR A 183 -12.49 7.18 13.59
N ASN A 184 -12.62 6.14 12.77
CA ASN A 184 -13.83 5.35 12.68
C ASN A 184 -13.94 4.34 13.83
N PHE A 185 -15.17 3.91 14.08
CA PHE A 185 -15.47 2.73 14.88
C PHE A 185 -16.42 1.81 14.13
N MET A 186 -16.44 0.57 14.53
CA MET A 186 -17.37 -0.43 14.02
C MET A 186 -18.27 -0.93 15.14
N GLU A 187 -19.57 -0.81 14.91
CA GLU A 187 -20.59 -1.35 15.81
C GLU A 187 -20.72 -2.86 15.65
N GLU A 188 -21.24 -3.51 16.66
CA GLU A 188 -21.54 -4.93 16.66
C GLU A 188 -22.55 -5.26 15.54
N ALA A 189 -22.10 -6.03 14.54
CA ALA A 189 -22.94 -6.37 13.38
C ALA A 189 -24.13 -7.27 13.73
N GLY A 190 -24.05 -8.01 14.84
CA GLY A 190 -25.12 -8.91 15.31
C GLY A 190 -26.34 -8.19 15.88
N ARG A 191 -26.14 -7.01 16.46
CA ARG A 191 -27.21 -6.26 17.15
C ARG A 191 -28.39 -5.95 16.21
N GLU A 192 -28.09 -5.44 15.01
CA GLU A 192 -29.12 -5.09 14.04
C GLU A 192 -29.93 -6.32 13.58
N LEU A 193 -29.27 -7.46 13.45
CA LEU A 193 -29.94 -8.70 13.05
C LEU A 193 -30.76 -9.30 14.19
N SER A 194 -30.24 -9.29 15.41
CA SER A 194 -30.96 -9.71 16.62
C SER A 194 -32.26 -8.90 16.81
N GLU A 195 -32.19 -7.58 16.66
CA GLU A 195 -33.37 -6.71 16.72
C GLU A 195 -34.42 -7.06 15.66
N ARG A 196 -33.99 -7.42 14.43
CA ARG A 196 -34.90 -7.82 13.35
C ARG A 196 -35.51 -9.20 13.58
N SER A 197 -34.77 -10.11 14.19
CA SER A 197 -35.21 -11.48 14.48
C SER A 197 -36.14 -11.54 15.71
N GLY A 198 -36.19 -10.46 16.50
CA GLY A 198 -37.00 -10.34 17.69
C GLY A 198 -36.30 -10.78 18.98
N THR A 199 -35.55 -11.85 18.97
CA THR A 199 -34.67 -12.29 20.07
C THR A 199 -33.52 -13.12 19.51
N ASP A 200 -32.43 -13.19 20.27
CA ASP A 200 -31.25 -14.02 19.91
C ASP A 200 -31.61 -15.52 19.83
N GLU A 201 -32.61 -15.95 20.60
CA GLU A 201 -33.07 -17.34 20.64
C GLU A 201 -33.73 -17.81 19.31
N LEU A 202 -34.14 -16.88 18.46
CA LEU A 202 -34.75 -17.16 17.16
C LEU A 202 -33.75 -17.17 16.00
N MET A 203 -32.46 -16.90 16.28
CA MET A 203 -31.43 -16.91 15.26
C MET A 203 -31.10 -18.33 14.78
N ILE A 204 -30.95 -18.47 13.46
CA ILE A 204 -30.60 -19.73 12.80
C ILE A 204 -29.15 -19.67 12.28
N PRO A 205 -28.49 -20.78 11.96
CA PRO A 205 -27.09 -20.79 11.51
C PRO A 205 -26.77 -19.91 10.30
N SER A 206 -27.77 -19.62 9.42
CA SER A 206 -27.59 -18.69 8.32
C SER A 206 -27.39 -17.26 8.78
N ASP A 207 -28.05 -16.85 9.86
CA ASP A 207 -27.97 -15.47 10.39
C ASP A 207 -26.57 -15.17 10.90
N PHE A 208 -25.92 -16.12 11.57
CA PHE A 208 -24.53 -15.99 12.00
C PHE A 208 -23.54 -15.86 10.82
N ARG A 209 -23.81 -16.53 9.69
CA ARG A 209 -23.02 -16.35 8.47
C ARG A 209 -23.21 -14.96 7.89
N ASP A 210 -24.42 -14.45 7.87
CA ASP A 210 -24.73 -13.11 7.37
C ASP A 210 -24.10 -12.03 8.27
N ILE A 211 -24.09 -12.24 9.58
CA ILE A 211 -23.38 -11.38 10.53
C ILE A 211 -21.87 -11.36 10.19
N LEU A 212 -21.24 -12.53 9.98
CA LEU A 212 -19.82 -12.60 9.65
C LEU A 212 -19.48 -11.86 8.35
N LEU A 213 -20.28 -12.06 7.31
CA LEU A 213 -20.06 -11.43 6.00
C LEU A 213 -20.25 -9.91 6.11
N THR A 214 -21.33 -9.49 6.77
CA THR A 214 -21.64 -8.06 6.99
C THR A 214 -20.53 -7.39 7.81
N HIS A 215 -20.11 -8.03 8.90
CA HIS A 215 -19.01 -7.56 9.74
C HIS A 215 -17.75 -7.34 8.89
N LYS A 216 -17.34 -8.34 8.13
CA LYS A 216 -16.12 -8.27 7.32
C LYS A 216 -16.20 -7.22 6.22
N GLN A 217 -17.35 -7.05 5.61
CA GLN A 217 -17.55 -6.01 4.59
C GLN A 217 -17.47 -4.62 5.21
N ARG A 218 -18.14 -4.36 6.32
CA ARG A 218 -18.10 -3.08 7.05
C ARG A 218 -16.67 -2.76 7.53
N GLU A 219 -15.96 -3.75 8.07
CA GLU A 219 -14.55 -3.60 8.48
C GLU A 219 -13.68 -3.10 7.31
N ILE A 220 -13.78 -3.75 6.13
CA ILE A 220 -13.01 -3.37 4.93
C ILE A 220 -13.33 -1.93 4.49
N GLU A 221 -14.58 -1.52 4.57
CA GLU A 221 -15.00 -0.17 4.19
C GLU A 221 -14.49 0.88 5.20
N LEU A 222 -14.62 0.61 6.50
CA LEU A 222 -14.20 1.52 7.55
C LEU A 222 -12.67 1.68 7.62
N ILE A 223 -11.90 0.61 7.44
CA ILE A 223 -10.44 0.67 7.40
C ILE A 223 -9.94 1.66 6.35
N ARG A 224 -10.61 1.76 5.20
CA ARG A 224 -10.20 2.65 4.11
C ARG A 224 -10.19 4.14 4.50
N SER A 225 -11.04 4.52 5.42
CA SER A 225 -11.19 5.90 5.90
C SER A 225 -10.76 6.12 7.35
N SER A 226 -10.26 5.07 8.02
CA SER A 226 -9.79 5.17 9.41
C SER A 226 -8.47 5.92 9.51
N ASN A 227 -8.35 6.71 10.57
CA ASN A 227 -7.14 7.46 10.89
C ASN A 227 -6.28 6.66 11.88
N LYS A 228 -5.28 5.92 11.36
CA LYS A 228 -4.29 5.15 12.13
C LYS A 228 -4.85 3.92 12.87
N VAL A 229 -6.06 3.99 13.41
CA VAL A 229 -6.69 2.95 14.21
C VAL A 229 -8.17 2.82 13.86
N LEU A 230 -8.70 1.60 13.91
CA LEU A 230 -10.13 1.29 13.88
C LEU A 230 -10.48 0.62 15.19
N PHE A 231 -11.49 1.14 15.90
CA PHE A 231 -12.04 0.52 17.11
C PHE A 231 -13.24 -0.33 16.73
N GLU A 232 -13.28 -1.57 17.22
CA GLU A 232 -14.33 -2.54 16.89
C GLU A 232 -15.03 -3.00 18.17
N ASP A 233 -16.36 -2.88 18.19
CA ASP A 233 -17.21 -3.46 19.23
C ASP A 233 -17.54 -4.89 18.80
N THR A 234 -16.83 -5.85 19.38
CA THR A 234 -16.90 -7.27 19.00
C THR A 234 -16.26 -7.56 17.62
N ASP A 235 -15.88 -8.80 17.38
CA ASP A 235 -15.18 -9.27 16.18
C ASP A 235 -15.90 -10.49 15.59
N CYS A 236 -15.71 -10.70 14.30
CA CYS A 236 -16.17 -11.89 13.59
C CYS A 236 -15.63 -13.22 14.18
N LEU A 237 -14.49 -13.21 14.89
CA LEU A 237 -13.99 -14.39 15.59
C LEU A 237 -14.90 -14.80 16.75
N ILE A 238 -15.49 -13.83 17.47
CA ILE A 238 -16.46 -14.09 18.55
C ILE A 238 -17.73 -14.67 17.95
N THR A 239 -18.25 -14.08 16.89
CA THR A 239 -19.42 -14.61 16.17
C THR A 239 -19.23 -16.05 15.71
N LYS A 240 -17.98 -16.40 15.31
CA LYS A 240 -17.65 -17.77 14.89
C LYS A 240 -17.80 -18.83 15.99
N PHE A 241 -17.78 -18.44 17.25
CA PHE A 241 -18.03 -19.39 18.36
C PHE A 241 -19.49 -19.86 18.44
N PHE A 242 -20.40 -19.14 17.79
CA PHE A 242 -21.83 -19.48 17.78
C PHE A 242 -22.27 -20.27 16.53
N ILE A 243 -21.34 -20.57 15.63
CA ILE A 243 -21.54 -21.41 14.43
C ILE A 243 -20.97 -22.81 14.66
#